data_fac58641b5b81bd092c76172d9b37c58
#
_entry.id   fac58641b5b81bd092c76172d9b37c58
#
_cell.length_a   1.000
_cell.length_b   1.000
_cell.length_c   1.000
_cell.angle_alpha   90.00
_cell.angle_beta   90.00
_cell.angle_gamma   90.00
#
_symmetry.space_group_name_H-M   'P 1'
#
loop_
_entity.id
_entity.type
_entity.pdbx_description
1 polymer ?
#
loop_
_entity_poly.entity_id
_entity_poly.type
_entity_poly.pdbx_seq_one_letter_code
_entity_poly.pdbx_strand_id
1 'polypeptide(L)'
;LKAINTIRRCGSIAQAVEQGVLTSGVMYECVKHQIPFSLAGSIRDDGPLPDTKMDLIEAQADYARLIEGADLILMLSSMLHSIGVGNMTPAGVKMVCVDINPAVVTKLSDRGSIESIGVVTDVGLFLSLLIQQLNKLTGQYDRV
;
A
#
# COMPACT_ATOMS: atom_id res chain seq x y z
N LEU A 1 6.63 -18.79 -7.22
CA LEU A 1 7.20 -18.77 -8.57
C LEU A 1 6.16 -19.04 -9.66
N LYS A 2 5.32 -20.10 -9.52
CA LYS A 2 4.28 -20.45 -10.52
C LYS A 2 3.28 -19.29 -10.75
N ALA A 3 2.73 -18.71 -9.69
CA ALA A 3 1.79 -17.59 -9.78
C ALA A 3 2.41 -16.38 -10.49
N ILE A 4 3.62 -15.98 -10.10
CA ILE A 4 4.35 -14.87 -10.72
C ILE A 4 4.52 -15.11 -12.22
N ASN A 5 4.99 -16.30 -12.61
CA ASN A 5 5.20 -16.63 -14.02
C ASN A 5 3.89 -16.66 -14.81
N THR A 6 2.78 -17.02 -14.17
CA THR A 6 1.47 -17.00 -14.82
C THR A 6 1.00 -15.56 -15.06
N ILE A 7 1.12 -14.67 -14.09
CA ILE A 7 0.79 -13.25 -14.25
C ILE A 7 1.70 -12.59 -15.30
N ARG A 8 3.01 -12.91 -15.29
CA ARG A 8 3.94 -12.39 -16.31
C ARG A 8 3.54 -12.79 -17.74
N ARG A 9 3.01 -13.99 -17.93
CA ARG A 9 2.51 -14.42 -19.26
C ARG A 9 1.26 -13.67 -19.70
N CYS A 10 0.46 -13.16 -18.78
CA CYS A 10 -0.68 -12.32 -19.10
C CYS A 10 -0.28 -10.92 -19.59
N GLY A 11 0.95 -10.46 -19.28
CA GLY A 11 1.47 -9.17 -19.71
C GLY A 11 1.23 -8.02 -18.73
N SER A 12 0.13 -8.04 -17.98
CA SER A 12 -0.18 -7.07 -16.92
C SER A 12 -1.07 -7.67 -15.84
N ILE A 13 -1.15 -6.99 -14.68
CA ILE A 13 -2.07 -7.36 -13.60
C ILE A 13 -3.52 -7.23 -14.06
N ALA A 14 -3.85 -6.18 -14.79
CA ALA A 14 -5.19 -5.99 -15.34
C ALA A 14 -5.59 -7.14 -16.26
N GLN A 15 -4.74 -7.53 -17.18
CA GLN A 15 -4.97 -8.68 -18.07
C GLN A 15 -5.07 -10.00 -17.28
N ALA A 16 -4.30 -10.17 -16.21
CA ALA A 16 -4.41 -11.35 -15.36
C ALA A 16 -5.78 -11.44 -14.64
N VAL A 17 -6.37 -10.30 -14.29
CA VAL A 17 -7.74 -10.24 -13.75
C VAL A 17 -8.78 -10.55 -14.82
N GLU A 18 -8.68 -9.91 -15.98
CA GLU A 18 -9.60 -10.15 -17.11
C GLU A 18 -9.62 -11.61 -17.58
N GLN A 19 -8.46 -12.26 -17.59
CA GLN A 19 -8.32 -13.67 -17.97
C GLN A 19 -8.69 -14.65 -16.83
N GLY A 20 -9.12 -14.15 -15.66
CA GLY A 20 -9.48 -14.98 -14.52
C GLY A 20 -8.30 -15.71 -13.86
N VAL A 21 -7.08 -15.28 -14.13
CA VAL A 21 -5.85 -15.81 -13.52
C VAL A 21 -5.66 -15.26 -12.12
N LEU A 22 -5.96 -13.97 -11.94
CA LEU A 22 -5.97 -13.30 -10.65
C LEU A 22 -7.42 -13.01 -10.24
N THR A 23 -7.91 -13.69 -9.21
CA THR A 23 -9.33 -13.70 -8.82
C THR A 23 -9.59 -13.16 -7.42
N SER A 24 -8.55 -12.78 -6.67
CA SER A 24 -8.69 -12.27 -5.31
C SER A 24 -7.42 -11.51 -4.87
N GLY A 25 -7.50 -10.80 -3.75
CA GLY A 25 -6.40 -10.07 -3.14
C GLY A 25 -6.34 -8.61 -3.56
N VAL A 26 -5.40 -7.86 -2.96
CA VAL A 26 -5.32 -6.39 -3.09
C VAL A 26 -5.27 -5.94 -4.54
N MET A 27 -4.45 -6.56 -5.38
CA MET A 27 -4.32 -6.17 -6.80
C MET A 27 -5.58 -6.45 -7.60
N TYR A 28 -6.26 -7.56 -7.32
CA TYR A 28 -7.56 -7.87 -7.92
C TYR A 28 -8.60 -6.79 -7.57
N GLU A 29 -8.72 -6.42 -6.31
CA GLU A 29 -9.66 -5.39 -5.86
C GLU A 29 -9.30 -3.99 -6.43
N CYS A 30 -8.02 -3.66 -6.53
CA CYS A 30 -7.58 -2.42 -7.18
C CYS A 30 -8.04 -2.35 -8.64
N VAL A 31 -7.83 -3.42 -9.42
CA VAL A 31 -8.27 -3.47 -10.82
C VAL A 31 -9.79 -3.41 -10.93
N LYS A 32 -10.49 -4.22 -10.15
CA LYS A 32 -11.96 -4.33 -10.16
C LYS A 32 -12.65 -3.00 -9.82
N HIS A 33 -12.11 -2.26 -8.87
CA HIS A 33 -12.66 -0.99 -8.41
C HIS A 33 -11.97 0.24 -9.01
N GLN A 34 -11.08 0.04 -9.98
CA GLN A 34 -10.34 1.12 -10.66
C GLN A 34 -9.56 2.01 -9.68
N ILE A 35 -9.05 1.42 -8.59
CA ILE A 35 -8.21 2.10 -7.62
C ILE A 35 -6.80 2.21 -8.22
N PRO A 36 -6.26 3.42 -8.39
CA PRO A 36 -4.92 3.59 -8.92
C PRO A 36 -3.88 3.00 -7.96
N PHE A 37 -2.86 2.37 -8.52
CA PHE A 37 -1.74 1.83 -7.77
C PHE A 37 -0.44 1.96 -8.56
N SER A 38 0.68 1.94 -7.86
CA SER A 38 2.02 1.85 -8.45
C SER A 38 2.82 0.78 -7.72
N LEU A 39 3.45 -0.10 -8.47
CA LEU A 39 4.37 -1.11 -7.96
C LEU A 39 5.79 -0.70 -8.27
N ALA A 40 6.66 -0.72 -7.27
CA ALA A 40 8.07 -0.45 -7.44
C ALA A 40 8.92 -1.62 -6.94
N GLY A 41 10.05 -1.82 -7.58
CA GLY A 41 11.13 -2.65 -7.08
C GLY A 41 11.75 -2.04 -5.81
N SER A 42 12.61 -2.79 -5.16
CA SER A 42 13.41 -2.28 -4.03
C SER A 42 14.86 -2.07 -4.48
N ILE A 43 15.64 -1.37 -3.64
CA ILE A 43 17.08 -1.20 -3.88
C ILE A 43 17.82 -2.55 -3.90
N ARG A 44 17.22 -3.57 -3.28
CA ARG A 44 17.85 -4.88 -3.13
C ARG A 44 17.33 -5.90 -4.12
N ASP A 45 16.04 -5.87 -4.43
CA ASP A 45 15.37 -6.91 -5.21
C ASP A 45 14.55 -6.30 -6.35
N ASP A 46 14.68 -6.88 -7.52
CA ASP A 46 13.85 -6.55 -8.68
C ASP A 46 12.40 -6.98 -8.46
N GLY A 47 11.47 -6.17 -8.93
CA GLY A 47 10.05 -6.50 -8.87
C GLY A 47 9.68 -7.61 -9.86
N PRO A 48 9.01 -8.68 -9.40
CA PRO A 48 8.74 -9.84 -10.25
C PRO A 48 7.54 -9.67 -11.18
N LEU A 49 6.70 -8.66 -11.00
CA LEU A 49 5.45 -8.48 -11.76
C LEU A 49 5.63 -7.55 -12.95
N PRO A 50 4.82 -7.71 -14.02
CA PRO A 50 4.96 -6.92 -15.26
C PRO A 50 4.86 -5.41 -15.04
N ASP A 51 3.95 -4.99 -14.16
CA ASP A 51 3.68 -3.57 -13.91
C ASP A 51 4.64 -2.95 -12.88
N THR A 52 5.68 -3.67 -12.44
CA THR A 52 6.63 -3.16 -11.46
C THR A 52 7.61 -2.21 -12.13
N LYS A 53 7.68 -0.99 -11.62
CA LYS A 53 8.67 0.00 -12.04
C LYS A 53 10.03 -0.32 -11.43
N MET A 54 11.01 -0.46 -12.30
CA MET A 54 12.40 -0.76 -11.93
C MET A 54 13.21 0.52 -11.75
N ASP A 55 12.86 1.59 -12.47
CA ASP A 55 13.43 2.91 -12.26
C ASP A 55 12.79 3.57 -11.03
N LEU A 56 13.62 3.79 -10.00
CA LEU A 56 13.16 4.39 -8.74
C LEU A 56 12.80 5.87 -8.90
N ILE A 57 13.32 6.58 -9.90
CA ILE A 57 12.94 7.97 -10.19
C ILE A 57 11.52 8.00 -10.77
N GLU A 58 11.21 7.10 -11.71
CA GLU A 58 9.85 6.96 -12.23
C GLU A 58 8.87 6.53 -11.13
N ALA A 59 9.25 5.57 -10.29
CA ALA A 59 8.43 5.13 -9.16
C ALA A 59 8.15 6.29 -8.19
N GLN A 60 9.15 7.13 -7.91
CA GLN A 60 9.00 8.30 -7.06
C GLN A 60 8.03 9.33 -7.66
N ALA A 61 8.08 9.56 -8.97
CA ALA A 61 7.15 10.44 -9.66
C ALA A 61 5.71 9.92 -9.60
N ASP A 62 5.51 8.60 -9.68
CA ASP A 62 4.20 7.99 -9.49
C ASP A 62 3.69 8.14 -8.06
N TYR A 63 4.55 7.91 -7.05
CA TYR A 63 4.17 8.11 -5.66
C TYR A 63 3.70 9.55 -5.42
N ALA A 64 4.45 10.53 -5.92
CA ALA A 64 4.09 11.94 -5.79
C ALA A 64 2.67 12.22 -6.34
N ARG A 65 2.35 11.65 -7.51
CA ARG A 65 1.00 11.77 -8.10
C ARG A 65 -0.08 11.07 -7.28
N LEU A 66 0.22 9.88 -6.74
CA LEU A 66 -0.76 9.10 -5.98
C LEU A 66 -1.07 9.69 -4.61
N ILE A 67 -0.11 10.39 -3.99
CA ILE A 67 -0.33 11.06 -2.70
C ILE A 67 -0.87 12.48 -2.84
N GLU A 68 -0.94 13.02 -4.06
CA GLU A 68 -1.53 14.34 -4.29
C GLU A 68 -2.99 14.37 -3.87
N GLY A 69 -3.33 15.28 -2.96
CA GLY A 69 -4.67 15.40 -2.41
C GLY A 69 -5.06 14.35 -1.36
N ALA A 70 -4.13 13.54 -0.89
CA ALA A 70 -4.40 12.59 0.18
C ALA A 70 -4.56 13.31 1.53
N ASP A 71 -5.61 12.97 2.28
CA ASP A 71 -5.83 13.44 3.66
C ASP A 71 -5.15 12.54 4.69
N LEU A 72 -4.96 11.27 4.35
CA LEU A 72 -4.40 10.25 5.21
C LEU A 72 -3.54 9.26 4.41
N ILE A 73 -2.40 8.90 4.96
CA ILE A 73 -1.51 7.85 4.43
C ILE A 73 -1.36 6.75 5.47
N LEU A 74 -1.68 5.51 5.08
CA LEU A 74 -1.41 4.31 5.88
C LEU A 74 -0.11 3.66 5.38
N MET A 75 0.87 3.55 6.25
CA MET A 75 2.14 2.88 6.01
C MET A 75 2.13 1.52 6.70
N LEU A 76 2.03 0.45 5.91
CA LEU A 76 1.82 -0.89 6.41
C LEU A 76 3.05 -1.76 6.16
N SER A 77 3.79 -2.06 7.23
CA SER A 77 4.93 -3.01 7.26
C SER A 77 5.98 -2.82 6.14
N SER A 78 6.32 -1.58 5.82
CA SER A 78 7.31 -1.26 4.79
C SER A 78 8.18 -0.07 5.20
N MET A 79 9.37 -0.34 5.74
CA MET A 79 10.24 0.74 6.22
C MET A 79 10.78 1.62 5.08
N LEU A 80 11.35 1.02 4.04
CA LEU A 80 12.03 1.80 2.99
C LEU A 80 11.06 2.60 2.12
N HIS A 81 9.99 1.98 1.67
CA HIS A 81 8.95 2.68 0.90
C HIS A 81 8.24 3.73 1.74
N SER A 82 7.98 3.44 3.02
CA SER A 82 7.38 4.41 3.93
C SER A 82 8.26 5.62 4.18
N ILE A 83 9.58 5.45 4.30
CA ILE A 83 10.52 6.57 4.38
C ILE A 83 10.47 7.40 3.09
N GLY A 84 10.50 6.76 1.93
CA GLY A 84 10.43 7.44 0.63
C GLY A 84 9.15 8.25 0.48
N VAL A 85 8.00 7.65 0.75
CA VAL A 85 6.69 8.32 0.69
C VAL A 85 6.61 9.43 1.75
N GLY A 86 7.04 9.17 2.99
CA GLY A 86 7.00 10.16 4.07
C GLY A 86 7.82 11.42 3.76
N ASN A 87 8.98 11.27 3.10
CA ASN A 87 9.80 12.41 2.68
C ASN A 87 9.14 13.28 1.58
N MET A 88 8.20 12.73 0.84
CA MET A 88 7.47 13.45 -0.21
C MET A 88 6.12 13.96 0.24
N THR A 89 5.63 13.49 1.39
CA THR A 89 4.30 13.85 1.89
C THR A 89 4.26 15.30 2.34
N PRO A 90 3.31 16.10 1.87
CA PRO A 90 3.14 17.48 2.33
C PRO A 90 2.87 17.57 3.84
N ALA A 91 3.31 18.66 4.46
CA ALA A 91 2.95 18.95 5.85
C ALA A 91 1.43 19.10 5.98
N GLY A 92 0.84 18.48 7.00
CA GLY A 92 -0.61 18.48 7.23
C GLY A 92 -1.34 17.23 6.77
N VAL A 93 -0.72 16.36 5.97
CA VAL A 93 -1.27 15.03 5.67
C VAL A 93 -1.03 14.12 6.88
N LYS A 94 -2.09 13.48 7.37
CA LYS A 94 -2.00 12.54 8.49
C LYS A 94 -1.31 11.24 8.04
N MET A 95 -0.37 10.76 8.85
CA MET A 95 0.32 9.49 8.60
C MET A 95 0.11 8.51 9.73
N VAL A 96 -0.27 7.29 9.42
CA VAL A 96 -0.37 6.18 10.36
C VAL A 96 0.62 5.10 9.95
N CYS A 97 1.62 4.86 10.79
CA CYS A 97 2.66 3.87 10.56
C CYS A 97 2.38 2.63 11.40
N VAL A 98 2.14 1.49 10.74
CA VAL A 98 1.84 0.22 11.40
C VAL A 98 2.94 -0.79 11.08
N ASP A 99 3.61 -1.27 12.09
CA ASP A 99 4.63 -2.32 11.96
C ASP A 99 4.71 -3.13 13.27
N ILE A 100 5.07 -4.40 13.17
CA ILE A 100 5.30 -5.25 14.34
C ILE A 100 6.61 -4.88 15.05
N ASN A 101 7.54 -4.26 14.34
CA ASN A 101 8.83 -3.84 14.88
C ASN A 101 8.76 -2.40 15.41
N PRO A 102 8.89 -2.18 16.74
CA PRO A 102 8.82 -0.85 17.32
C PRO A 102 9.91 0.10 16.82
N ALA A 103 11.09 -0.41 16.45
CA ALA A 103 12.15 0.43 15.90
C ALA A 103 11.80 1.01 14.53
N VAL A 104 11.02 0.29 13.71
CA VAL A 104 10.51 0.81 12.44
C VAL A 104 9.49 1.91 12.69
N VAL A 105 8.53 1.66 13.58
CA VAL A 105 7.49 2.63 13.95
C VAL A 105 8.12 3.92 14.46
N THR A 106 9.09 3.83 15.39
CA THR A 106 9.80 5.01 15.91
C THR A 106 10.50 5.80 14.81
N LYS A 107 11.23 5.13 13.92
CA LYS A 107 11.94 5.80 12.81
C LYS A 107 11.00 6.53 11.85
N LEU A 108 9.82 5.96 11.60
CA LEU A 108 8.83 6.56 10.71
C LEU A 108 8.13 7.75 11.39
N SER A 109 7.78 7.61 12.66
CA SER A 109 7.16 8.69 13.44
C SER A 109 8.08 9.89 13.61
N ASP A 110 9.38 9.66 13.85
CA ASP A 110 10.37 10.73 14.01
C ASP A 110 10.65 11.51 12.72
N ARG A 111 10.37 10.92 11.57
CA ARG A 111 10.56 11.54 10.24
C ARG A 111 9.30 12.13 9.66
N GLY A 112 8.16 11.79 10.24
CA GLY A 112 6.86 12.23 9.77
C GLY A 112 6.57 13.70 10.09
N SER A 113 5.46 14.17 9.54
CA SER A 113 4.88 15.44 9.95
C SER A 113 4.44 15.39 11.42
N ILE A 114 4.10 16.54 11.98
CA ILE A 114 3.58 16.69 13.35
C ILE A 114 2.38 15.78 13.63
N GLU A 115 1.70 15.29 12.58
CA GLU A 115 0.51 14.43 12.66
C GLU A 115 0.79 12.94 12.36
N SER A 116 1.99 12.46 12.65
CA SER A 116 2.34 11.03 12.50
C SER A 116 1.95 10.22 13.73
N ILE A 117 1.23 9.12 13.52
CA ILE A 117 0.84 8.16 14.56
C ILE A 117 1.54 6.84 14.29
N GLY A 118 2.26 6.33 15.29
CA GLY A 118 2.89 5.02 15.25
C GLY A 118 2.07 3.97 15.99
N VAL A 119 1.82 2.83 15.36
CA VAL A 119 1.09 1.70 15.95
C VAL A 119 1.95 0.45 15.86
N VAL A 120 2.36 -0.08 17.00
CA VAL A 120 3.16 -1.33 17.06
C VAL A 120 2.20 -2.50 17.19
N THR A 121 1.94 -3.17 16.06
CA THR A 121 1.06 -4.35 16.01
C THR A 121 1.24 -5.12 14.70
N ASP A 122 0.60 -6.29 14.63
CA ASP A 122 0.43 -7.03 13.38
C ASP A 122 -0.51 -6.28 12.43
N VAL A 123 -0.10 -6.17 11.15
CA VAL A 123 -0.87 -5.44 10.12
C VAL A 123 -2.22 -6.09 9.85
N GLY A 124 -2.31 -7.43 9.86
CA GLY A 124 -3.56 -8.15 9.66
C GLY A 124 -4.56 -7.88 10.79
N LEU A 125 -4.09 -7.88 12.04
CA LEU A 125 -4.91 -7.51 13.20
C LEU A 125 -5.36 -6.05 13.10
N PHE A 126 -4.46 -5.13 12.77
CA PHE A 126 -4.80 -3.71 12.60
C PHE A 126 -5.90 -3.52 11.55
N LEU A 127 -5.74 -4.11 10.35
CA LEU A 127 -6.73 -3.99 9.29
C LEU A 127 -8.07 -4.61 9.66
N SER A 128 -8.07 -5.75 10.34
CA SER A 128 -9.29 -6.40 10.81
C SER A 128 -10.08 -5.51 11.78
N LEU A 129 -9.38 -4.90 12.74
CA LEU A 129 -10.00 -3.98 13.70
C LEU A 129 -10.47 -2.68 13.01
N LEU A 130 -9.70 -2.15 12.09
CA LEU A 130 -10.06 -0.97 11.31
C LEU A 130 -11.35 -1.20 10.52
N ILE A 131 -11.46 -2.33 9.80
CA ILE A 131 -12.66 -2.70 9.04
C ILE A 131 -13.87 -2.83 9.96
N GLN A 132 -13.71 -3.48 11.13
CA GLN A 132 -14.80 -3.58 12.10
C GLN A 132 -15.31 -2.20 12.57
N GLN A 133 -14.40 -1.26 12.84
CA GLN A 133 -14.81 0.09 13.26
C GLN A 133 -15.45 0.89 12.12
N LEU A 134 -14.91 0.80 10.91
CA LEU A 134 -15.49 1.44 9.73
C LEU A 134 -16.91 0.93 9.46
N ASN A 135 -17.12 -0.39 9.53
CA ASN A 135 -18.45 -0.98 9.34
C ASN A 135 -19.46 -0.51 10.40
N LYS A 136 -19.04 -0.38 11.66
CA LYS A 136 -19.91 0.19 12.72
C LYS A 136 -20.27 1.65 12.43
N LEU A 137 -19.31 2.46 11.96
CA LEU A 137 -19.54 3.86 11.66
C LEU A 137 -20.44 4.06 10.43
N THR A 138 -20.35 3.17 9.45
CA THR A 138 -21.13 3.24 8.21
C THR A 138 -22.50 2.55 8.30
N GLY A 139 -22.85 1.97 9.44
CA GLY A 139 -24.13 1.27 9.65
C GLY A 139 -24.28 -0.02 8.82
N GLN A 140 -23.18 -0.58 8.31
CA GLN A 140 -23.20 -1.80 7.48
C GLN A 140 -23.34 -3.11 8.29
N TYR A 141 -23.35 -3.02 9.62
CA TYR A 141 -23.46 -4.21 10.49
C TYR A 141 -24.89 -4.71 10.70
N ASP A 142 -25.93 -3.99 10.23
CA ASP A 142 -27.33 -4.38 10.43
C ASP A 142 -27.92 -5.21 9.27
N ARG A 143 -27.08 -5.82 8.42
CA ARG A 143 -27.56 -6.68 7.32
C ARG A 143 -26.85 -8.05 7.33
N VAL A 144 -27.06 -8.81 8.40
CA VAL A 144 -26.88 -10.27 8.41
C VAL A 144 -28.13 -10.92 8.98
#